data_61277abec74a5741b344f8e8315b51e6
#
_entry.id   61277abec74a5741b344f8e8315b51e6
#
_cell.length_a   1.000
_cell.length_b   1.000
_cell.length_c   1.000
_cell.angle_alpha   90.00
_cell.angle_beta   90.00
_cell.angle_gamma   90.00
#
_symmetry.space_group_name_H-M   'P 1'
#
loop_
_entity.id
_entity.type
_entity.pdbx_description
1 polymer ?
#
loop_
_entity_poly.entity_id
_entity_poly.type
_entity_poly.pdbx_seq_one_letter_code
_entity_poly.pdbx_strand_id
1 'polypeptide(L)'
;MAPVAIPDASTSTSLPDAKEAVIKLSDSEIAFVPTSEPYQRRLRLIENDPNEPEITFPLILKPVLTNRSGSGLTTANIVEAVKSLAPVPSKIYQASRLQSMLDNHGGAVHFKSLPLGTADDFSSFMHAMAGISSSASPSSESSNLLTHHVDKGLMVIRKALAPNVATANEGPPHQPIGSHNEYGLSTHYPSVIAFCCLEAPTKGGQTPIVNSIALYDRLKRTAPGYIEKIESRGLTFIIHHPVSKVKDSVQGNSLYNPDSFGPVPQDKIDLDKLSEEQKRRLVEENILDLAREGGWGSTIVSETEEAKLGKLGAWHERGFSWTWLPDGSINVFQRVPGIRIHPTLGKPAYFNNVGNRYAYSKQHGCLEPPHYSEEKKDFFPPPSFPRPLVEEEDGEADEAIPLEWLEEAYHWTEELQAHVEWEKGDVLVIDNLAVQHARTPWEGPRRLVASLWDQRSVLDKNVPIRT
;
A
#
# COMPACT_ATOMS: atom_id res chain seq x y z
N MET A 1 34.42 13.92 -9.70
CA MET A 1 34.05 14.27 -8.31
C MET A 1 34.40 13.08 -7.45
N ALA A 2 35.17 13.27 -6.38
CA ALA A 2 35.65 12.20 -5.50
C ALA A 2 34.51 11.64 -4.66
N PRO A 3 34.53 10.34 -4.27
CA PRO A 3 33.50 9.75 -3.46
C PRO A 3 33.56 10.31 -2.03
N VAL A 4 32.40 10.71 -1.52
CA VAL A 4 32.20 11.12 -0.13
C VAL A 4 32.31 9.89 0.75
N ALA A 5 33.20 9.92 1.74
CA ALA A 5 33.41 8.87 2.69
C ALA A 5 32.22 8.76 3.66
N ILE A 6 31.69 7.54 3.82
CA ILE A 6 30.69 7.19 4.80
C ILE A 6 31.37 7.17 6.19
N PRO A 7 30.83 7.83 7.23
CA PRO A 7 31.38 7.73 8.58
C PRO A 7 31.12 6.34 9.15
N ASP A 8 32.16 5.76 9.71
CA ASP A 8 32.17 4.49 10.45
C ASP A 8 31.29 4.61 11.71
N ALA A 9 30.15 3.94 11.72
CA ALA A 9 29.26 3.83 12.89
C ALA A 9 29.61 2.58 13.70
N SER A 10 30.77 2.58 14.35
CA SER A 10 31.10 1.59 15.38
C SER A 10 30.93 2.20 16.77
N THR A 11 29.69 2.25 17.25
CA THR A 11 29.40 2.25 18.69
C THR A 11 28.31 1.23 18.97
N SER A 12 28.73 0.01 19.33
CA SER A 12 27.86 -1.01 19.89
C SER A 12 27.38 -0.55 21.28
N THR A 13 26.24 0.10 21.33
CA THR A 13 25.47 0.19 22.57
C THR A 13 24.63 -1.07 22.68
N SER A 14 25.05 -2.00 23.53
CA SER A 14 24.25 -3.12 24.00
C SER A 14 22.88 -2.62 24.46
N LEU A 15 21.81 -3.10 23.80
CA LEU A 15 20.43 -2.90 24.25
C LEU A 15 20.28 -3.44 25.67
N PRO A 16 19.58 -2.74 26.62
CA PRO A 16 19.30 -3.29 27.90
C PRO A 16 18.43 -4.54 27.78
N ASP A 17 18.76 -5.58 28.58
CA ASP A 17 18.01 -6.82 28.75
C ASP A 17 16.55 -6.55 29.14
N ALA A 18 15.70 -6.21 28.17
CA ALA A 18 14.27 -6.38 28.31
C ALA A 18 14.05 -7.90 28.25
N LYS A 19 13.59 -8.51 29.33
CA LYS A 19 13.06 -9.88 29.32
C LYS A 19 12.07 -9.97 28.17
N GLU A 20 12.47 -10.59 27.07
CA GLU A 20 11.69 -10.74 25.85
C GLU A 20 10.33 -11.37 26.21
N ALA A 21 9.28 -10.59 26.14
CA ALA A 21 7.94 -11.08 26.43
C ALA A 21 7.54 -12.06 25.33
N VAL A 22 7.54 -13.34 25.64
CA VAL A 22 7.07 -14.39 24.73
C VAL A 22 5.63 -14.11 24.33
N ILE A 23 5.38 -13.88 23.05
CA ILE A 23 4.03 -13.71 22.52
C ILE A 23 3.43 -15.09 22.31
N LYS A 24 2.76 -15.62 23.32
CA LYS A 24 2.00 -16.87 23.21
C LYS A 24 0.68 -16.56 22.49
N LEU A 25 0.58 -16.96 21.23
CA LEU A 25 -0.58 -16.64 20.39
C LEU A 25 -1.79 -17.53 20.68
N SER A 26 -1.57 -18.74 21.17
CA SER A 26 -2.63 -19.70 21.52
C SER A 26 -2.14 -20.69 22.57
N ASP A 27 -2.97 -21.66 22.98
CA ASP A 27 -2.54 -22.86 23.74
C ASP A 27 -1.73 -23.84 22.87
N SER A 28 -1.34 -23.41 21.66
CA SER A 28 -0.52 -24.16 20.75
C SER A 28 0.90 -24.39 21.32
N GLU A 29 1.55 -25.45 20.83
CA GLU A 29 2.94 -25.77 21.19
C GLU A 29 3.96 -24.75 20.61
N ILE A 30 3.48 -23.68 19.93
CA ILE A 30 4.30 -22.64 19.32
C ILE A 30 4.06 -21.32 20.02
N ALA A 31 5.17 -20.68 20.38
CA ALA A 31 5.21 -19.29 20.76
C ALA A 31 6.02 -18.49 19.72
N PHE A 32 5.72 -17.20 19.60
CA PHE A 32 6.54 -16.28 18.83
C PHE A 32 7.36 -15.43 19.80
N VAL A 33 8.66 -15.39 19.57
CA VAL A 33 9.61 -14.65 20.42
C VAL A 33 10.09 -13.43 19.63
N PRO A 34 10.00 -12.23 20.20
CA PRO A 34 10.62 -11.05 19.61
C PRO A 34 12.11 -11.27 19.40
N THR A 35 12.62 -10.84 18.26
CA THR A 35 14.05 -10.87 17.93
C THR A 35 14.45 -9.55 17.30
N SER A 36 15.75 -9.26 17.28
CA SER A 36 16.27 -8.04 16.67
C SER A 36 17.09 -8.31 15.42
N GLU A 37 16.97 -7.43 14.46
CA GLU A 37 17.74 -7.42 13.22
C GLU A 37 18.33 -6.02 12.98
N PRO A 38 19.47 -5.90 12.29
CA PRO A 38 20.18 -4.63 12.12
C PRO A 38 19.35 -3.54 11.42
N TYR A 39 18.38 -3.91 10.59
CA TYR A 39 17.53 -2.97 9.85
C TYR A 39 16.39 -2.37 10.67
N GLN A 40 16.12 -2.87 11.88
CA GLN A 40 15.10 -2.27 12.75
C GLN A 40 15.49 -0.85 13.17
N ARG A 41 14.48 -0.01 13.29
CA ARG A 41 14.64 1.37 13.75
C ARG A 41 13.87 1.61 15.05
N ARG A 42 14.37 2.52 15.85
CA ARG A 42 13.62 3.13 16.94
C ARG A 42 12.94 4.37 16.40
N LEU A 43 11.65 4.49 16.59
CA LEU A 43 10.89 5.65 16.16
C LEU A 43 9.81 6.04 17.17
N ARG A 44 9.40 7.30 17.12
CA ARG A 44 8.15 7.81 17.70
C ARG A 44 7.24 8.24 16.57
N LEU A 45 5.96 7.94 16.68
CA LEU A 45 5.00 8.35 15.65
C LEU A 45 4.84 9.87 15.57
N ILE A 46 4.97 10.54 16.73
CA ILE A 46 5.06 12.01 16.86
C ILE A 46 6.40 12.32 17.54
N GLU A 47 7.37 12.77 16.76
CA GLU A 47 8.77 12.84 17.19
C GLU A 47 8.99 13.74 18.42
N ASN A 48 8.31 14.87 18.47
CA ASN A 48 8.48 15.88 19.53
C ASN A 48 7.47 15.78 20.67
N ASP A 49 6.59 14.77 20.67
CA ASP A 49 5.68 14.52 21.79
C ASP A 49 6.41 13.68 22.87
N PRO A 50 6.68 14.22 24.07
CA PRO A 50 7.35 13.48 25.14
C PRO A 50 6.51 12.31 25.68
N ASN A 51 5.20 12.30 25.43
CA ASN A 51 4.29 11.23 25.84
C ASN A 51 4.18 10.13 24.79
N GLU A 52 4.65 10.36 23.55
CA GLU A 52 4.64 9.34 22.51
C GLU A 52 5.66 8.26 22.82
N PRO A 53 5.25 6.98 22.90
CA PRO A 53 6.18 5.90 23.19
C PRO A 53 7.20 5.73 22.06
N GLU A 54 8.42 5.41 22.43
CA GLU A 54 9.40 4.94 21.46
C GLU A 54 9.12 3.46 21.16
N ILE A 55 8.98 3.13 19.88
CA ILE A 55 8.69 1.78 19.40
C ILE A 55 9.82 1.24 18.54
N THR A 56 9.98 -0.09 18.52
CA THR A 56 10.87 -0.78 17.58
C THR A 56 10.09 -1.15 16.33
N PHE A 57 10.56 -0.73 15.16
CA PHE A 57 9.90 -0.87 13.87
C PHE A 57 10.82 -1.54 12.84
N PRO A 58 10.33 -2.59 12.13
CA PRO A 58 9.14 -3.39 12.43
C PRO A 58 9.30 -4.25 13.69
N LEU A 59 8.19 -4.80 14.23
CA LEU A 59 8.28 -5.91 15.16
C LEU A 59 8.78 -7.15 14.42
N ILE A 60 9.78 -7.85 14.95
CA ILE A 60 10.29 -9.09 14.37
C ILE A 60 10.01 -10.25 15.31
N LEU A 61 9.43 -11.32 14.78
CA LEU A 61 9.01 -12.49 15.52
C LEU A 61 9.58 -13.77 14.90
N LYS A 62 10.17 -14.64 15.76
CA LYS A 62 10.59 -16.01 15.38
C LYS A 62 9.73 -17.04 16.09
N PRO A 63 9.28 -18.12 15.40
CA PRO A 63 8.54 -19.21 16.01
C PRO A 63 9.50 -20.08 16.84
N VAL A 64 9.06 -20.46 18.04
CA VAL A 64 9.76 -21.42 18.90
C VAL A 64 8.80 -22.48 19.42
N LEU A 65 9.26 -23.73 19.49
CA LEU A 65 8.50 -24.80 20.14
C LEU A 65 8.55 -24.63 21.67
N THR A 66 7.41 -24.60 22.32
CA THR A 66 7.29 -24.53 23.78
C THR A 66 7.45 -25.89 24.44
N ASN A 67 7.22 -26.97 23.69
CA ASN A 67 7.38 -28.36 24.13
C ASN A 67 8.47 -29.07 23.30
N ARG A 68 9.44 -29.70 23.98
CA ARG A 68 10.56 -30.42 23.33
C ARG A 68 10.16 -31.80 22.77
N SER A 69 8.93 -32.27 23.00
CA SER A 69 8.47 -33.60 22.58
C SER A 69 7.73 -33.63 21.24
N GLY A 70 7.60 -32.49 20.56
CA GLY A 70 6.85 -32.38 19.30
C GLY A 70 7.70 -32.65 18.06
N SER A 71 7.05 -33.07 16.99
CA SER A 71 7.56 -33.01 15.62
C SER A 71 7.88 -31.54 15.27
N GLY A 72 9.06 -31.20 14.83
CA GLY A 72 9.58 -29.86 14.54
C GLY A 72 8.56 -28.82 14.00
N LEU A 73 9.00 -27.64 13.67
CA LEU A 73 8.14 -26.60 13.08
C LEU A 73 7.59 -27.06 11.73
N THR A 74 6.27 -27.12 11.60
CA THR A 74 5.56 -27.47 10.36
C THR A 74 4.60 -26.35 9.95
N THR A 75 4.25 -26.26 8.68
CA THR A 75 3.23 -25.32 8.18
C THR A 75 1.92 -25.46 8.96
N ALA A 76 1.46 -26.69 9.23
CA ALA A 76 0.18 -26.93 9.91
C ALA A 76 0.15 -26.35 11.33
N ASN A 77 1.21 -26.51 12.11
CA ASN A 77 1.21 -25.97 13.48
C ASN A 77 1.47 -24.45 13.52
N ILE A 78 2.14 -23.86 12.55
CA ILE A 78 2.22 -22.39 12.39
C ILE A 78 0.84 -21.83 12.02
N VAL A 79 0.15 -22.43 11.06
CA VAL A 79 -1.22 -22.05 10.64
C VAL A 79 -2.17 -22.10 11.84
N GLU A 80 -2.09 -23.14 12.69
CA GLU A 80 -2.89 -23.24 13.91
C GLU A 80 -2.55 -22.12 14.91
N ALA A 81 -1.28 -21.84 15.12
CA ALA A 81 -0.84 -20.80 16.06
C ALA A 81 -1.35 -19.40 15.71
N VAL A 82 -1.35 -19.03 14.42
CA VAL A 82 -1.75 -17.69 13.99
C VAL A 82 -3.27 -17.46 13.94
N LYS A 83 -4.09 -18.49 14.06
CA LYS A 83 -5.56 -18.35 14.18
C LYS A 83 -5.97 -17.42 15.32
N SER A 84 -5.18 -17.35 16.36
CA SER A 84 -5.46 -16.48 17.51
C SER A 84 -5.27 -14.99 17.23
N LEU A 85 -4.66 -14.63 16.10
CA LEU A 85 -4.54 -13.26 15.60
C LEU A 85 -5.80 -12.79 14.89
N ALA A 86 -6.66 -13.73 14.49
CA ALA A 86 -7.88 -13.44 13.73
C ALA A 86 -8.82 -12.49 14.48
N PRO A 87 -9.56 -11.64 13.75
CA PRO A 87 -10.62 -10.82 14.32
C PRO A 87 -11.69 -11.71 14.99
N VAL A 88 -12.23 -11.26 16.13
CA VAL A 88 -13.31 -11.97 16.83
C VAL A 88 -14.65 -11.42 16.38
N PRO A 89 -15.50 -12.20 15.71
CA PRO A 89 -16.75 -11.73 15.09
C PRO A 89 -17.75 -11.07 16.06
N SER A 90 -17.72 -11.44 17.35
CA SER A 90 -18.68 -10.98 18.35
C SER A 90 -18.37 -9.60 18.96
N LYS A 91 -17.26 -8.98 18.62
CA LYS A 91 -16.80 -7.73 19.24
C LYS A 91 -16.63 -6.63 18.20
N ILE A 92 -17.70 -5.91 17.96
CA ILE A 92 -17.86 -4.90 16.90
C ILE A 92 -16.80 -3.75 16.96
N TYR A 93 -16.10 -3.56 18.08
CA TYR A 93 -15.15 -2.44 18.29
C TYR A 93 -13.84 -2.82 18.98
N GLN A 94 -13.52 -4.08 19.17
CA GLN A 94 -12.20 -4.47 19.66
C GLN A 94 -11.28 -4.76 18.48
N ALA A 95 -10.15 -4.06 18.45
CA ALA A 95 -9.07 -4.38 17.52
C ALA A 95 -8.71 -5.88 17.64
N SER A 96 -8.49 -6.55 16.51
CA SER A 96 -7.94 -7.91 16.52
C SER A 96 -6.57 -7.90 17.19
N ARG A 97 -6.11 -9.07 17.64
CA ARG A 97 -4.74 -9.17 18.18
C ARG A 97 -3.70 -8.75 17.13
N LEU A 98 -3.95 -9.08 15.86
CA LEU A 98 -3.12 -8.61 14.74
C LEU A 98 -3.10 -7.06 14.69
N GLN A 99 -4.27 -6.41 14.70
CA GLN A 99 -4.34 -4.95 14.66
C GLN A 99 -3.64 -4.32 15.86
N SER A 100 -3.83 -4.88 17.05
CA SER A 100 -3.14 -4.39 18.26
C SER A 100 -1.62 -4.54 18.16
N MET A 101 -1.13 -5.63 17.55
CA MET A 101 0.30 -5.80 17.30
C MET A 101 0.81 -4.78 16.28
N LEU A 102 0.07 -4.55 15.20
CA LEU A 102 0.44 -3.55 14.19
C LEU A 102 0.46 -2.15 14.80
N ASP A 103 -0.60 -1.75 15.51
CA ASP A 103 -0.71 -0.43 16.15
C ASP A 103 0.44 -0.15 17.15
N ASN A 104 0.81 -1.14 17.95
CA ASN A 104 1.86 -0.99 18.96
C ASN A 104 3.29 -0.99 18.36
N HIS A 105 3.45 -1.41 17.11
CA HIS A 105 4.76 -1.53 16.47
C HIS A 105 4.85 -0.79 15.13
N GLY A 106 4.12 0.32 14.99
CA GLY A 106 4.22 1.20 13.84
C GLY A 106 3.66 0.63 12.54
N GLY A 107 2.78 -0.37 12.60
CA GLY A 107 2.06 -0.91 11.45
C GLY A 107 2.77 -2.04 10.71
N ALA A 108 3.88 -2.61 11.23
CA ALA A 108 4.57 -3.70 10.55
C ALA A 108 5.05 -4.81 11.49
N VAL A 109 4.79 -6.05 11.10
CA VAL A 109 5.26 -7.26 11.79
C VAL A 109 5.96 -8.18 10.79
N HIS A 110 7.21 -8.53 11.08
CA HIS A 110 8.01 -9.43 10.26
C HIS A 110 8.19 -10.78 10.98
N PHE A 111 7.52 -11.80 10.48
CA PHE A 111 7.69 -13.18 10.93
C PHE A 111 8.85 -13.81 10.19
N LYS A 112 9.87 -14.24 10.90
CA LYS A 112 11.07 -14.84 10.32
C LYS A 112 11.07 -16.37 10.38
N SER A 113 11.65 -16.97 9.36
CA SER A 113 12.00 -18.41 9.32
C SER A 113 10.79 -19.34 9.53
N LEU A 114 9.63 -18.95 8.96
CA LEU A 114 8.46 -19.82 8.95
C LEU A 114 8.68 -21.01 7.98
N PRO A 115 8.14 -22.19 8.25
CA PRO A 115 8.24 -23.36 7.37
C PRO A 115 7.26 -23.25 6.17
N LEU A 116 7.22 -22.10 5.51
CA LEU A 116 6.38 -21.83 4.34
C LEU A 116 7.22 -21.95 3.06
N GLY A 117 6.89 -22.92 2.22
CA GLY A 117 7.64 -23.20 1.00
C GLY A 117 6.90 -22.91 -0.30
N THR A 118 5.59 -22.75 -0.24
CA THR A 118 4.71 -22.60 -1.40
C THR A 118 3.72 -21.44 -1.24
N ALA A 119 3.10 -21.02 -2.34
CA ALA A 119 2.02 -20.04 -2.31
C ALA A 119 0.78 -20.57 -1.54
N ASP A 120 0.52 -21.87 -1.59
CA ASP A 120 -0.58 -22.50 -0.83
C ASP A 120 -0.32 -22.48 0.67
N ASP A 121 0.92 -22.71 1.12
CA ASP A 121 1.32 -22.58 2.53
C ASP A 121 1.05 -21.14 3.01
N PHE A 122 1.49 -20.15 2.24
CA PHE A 122 1.27 -18.74 2.57
C PHE A 122 -0.21 -18.36 2.54
N SER A 123 -0.97 -18.86 1.55
CA SER A 123 -2.42 -18.68 1.50
C SER A 123 -3.08 -19.23 2.77
N SER A 124 -2.73 -20.45 3.20
CA SER A 124 -3.25 -21.06 4.41
C SER A 124 -2.91 -20.26 5.67
N PHE A 125 -1.70 -19.74 5.76
CA PHE A 125 -1.25 -18.86 6.85
C PHE A 125 -2.08 -17.58 6.92
N MET A 126 -2.28 -16.90 5.79
CA MET A 126 -3.03 -15.65 5.74
C MET A 126 -4.53 -15.84 6.02
N HIS A 127 -5.14 -16.91 5.50
CA HIS A 127 -6.54 -17.24 5.78
C HIS A 127 -6.76 -17.56 7.27
N ALA A 128 -5.84 -18.30 7.89
CA ALA A 128 -5.88 -18.57 9.31
C ALA A 128 -5.78 -17.28 10.15
N MET A 129 -4.88 -16.38 9.77
CA MET A 129 -4.72 -15.07 10.40
C MET A 129 -5.94 -14.17 10.20
N ALA A 130 -6.61 -14.26 9.06
CA ALA A 130 -7.84 -13.54 8.75
C ALA A 130 -9.09 -14.15 9.43
N GLY A 131 -9.02 -15.40 9.90
CA GLY A 131 -10.13 -16.11 10.51
C GLY A 131 -11.17 -16.63 9.51
N ILE A 132 -10.79 -16.79 8.24
CA ILE A 132 -11.66 -17.32 7.19
C ILE A 132 -11.10 -18.58 6.55
N SER A 133 -12.00 -19.38 5.94
CA SER A 133 -11.58 -20.55 5.16
C SER A 133 -10.98 -20.12 3.82
N SER A 134 -9.92 -20.80 3.37
CA SER A 134 -9.35 -20.60 2.03
C SER A 134 -10.33 -20.93 0.89
N SER A 135 -11.41 -21.66 1.19
CA SER A 135 -12.51 -21.94 0.24
C SER A 135 -13.67 -20.94 0.33
N ALA A 136 -13.57 -19.93 1.22
CA ALA A 136 -14.63 -18.93 1.36
C ALA A 136 -14.71 -18.04 0.12
N SER A 137 -15.96 -17.77 -0.32
CA SER A 137 -16.19 -16.77 -1.37
C SER A 137 -15.86 -15.36 -0.88
N PRO A 138 -15.36 -14.46 -1.75
CA PRO A 138 -15.14 -13.06 -1.41
C PRO A 138 -16.35 -12.31 -0.83
N SER A 139 -17.56 -12.84 -1.07
CA SER A 139 -18.83 -12.24 -0.66
C SER A 139 -19.35 -12.66 0.72
N SER A 140 -18.58 -13.37 1.57
CA SER A 140 -19.07 -13.75 2.90
C SER A 140 -19.13 -12.52 3.82
N GLU A 141 -20.34 -12.10 4.13
CA GLU A 141 -20.69 -10.89 4.85
C GLU A 141 -20.44 -10.97 6.37
N SER A 142 -19.22 -11.00 6.80
CA SER A 142 -18.91 -10.72 8.21
C SER A 142 -18.20 -9.38 8.34
N SER A 143 -18.87 -8.40 8.89
CA SER A 143 -18.46 -6.98 8.93
C SER A 143 -17.16 -6.67 9.68
N ASN A 144 -16.54 -7.65 10.33
CA ASN A 144 -15.35 -7.45 11.16
C ASN A 144 -14.16 -8.32 10.75
N LEU A 145 -14.29 -9.12 9.71
CA LEU A 145 -13.23 -10.00 9.23
C LEU A 145 -12.43 -9.32 8.14
N LEU A 146 -11.18 -9.70 8.02
CA LEU A 146 -10.42 -9.42 6.82
C LEU A 146 -11.07 -10.20 5.67
N THR A 147 -11.32 -9.53 4.56
CA THR A 147 -11.84 -10.11 3.33
C THR A 147 -10.82 -9.97 2.22
N HIS A 148 -10.92 -10.78 1.18
CA HIS A 148 -10.02 -10.67 0.04
C HIS A 148 -10.17 -9.29 -0.61
N HIS A 149 -9.04 -8.61 -0.85
CA HIS A 149 -9.04 -7.43 -1.69
C HIS A 149 -9.19 -7.85 -3.16
N VAL A 150 -10.03 -7.15 -3.89
CA VAL A 150 -10.22 -7.35 -5.33
C VAL A 150 -9.54 -6.22 -6.06
N ASP A 151 -8.53 -6.53 -6.86
CA ASP A 151 -7.79 -5.54 -7.66
C ASP A 151 -8.73 -4.85 -8.68
N LYS A 152 -8.65 -3.51 -8.74
CA LYS A 152 -9.36 -2.67 -9.72
C LYS A 152 -8.50 -1.49 -10.15
N GLY A 153 -8.55 -1.11 -11.39
CA GLY A 153 -7.74 -0.03 -11.95
C GLY A 153 -6.25 -0.33 -11.96
N LEU A 154 -5.87 -1.61 -12.00
CA LEU A 154 -4.50 -2.07 -11.83
C LEU A 154 -3.64 -1.75 -13.06
N MET A 155 -2.56 -1.02 -12.83
CA MET A 155 -1.58 -0.68 -13.88
C MET A 155 -0.61 -1.81 -14.20
N VAL A 156 -0.40 -2.73 -13.25
CA VAL A 156 0.54 -3.86 -13.35
C VAL A 156 -0.23 -5.17 -13.36
N ILE A 157 0.37 -6.20 -13.92
CA ILE A 157 -0.24 -7.54 -13.95
C ILE A 157 0.29 -8.34 -12.79
N ARG A 158 -0.62 -8.89 -11.98
CA ARG A 158 -0.33 -9.87 -10.94
C ARG A 158 -0.85 -11.24 -11.34
N LYS A 159 0.00 -12.25 -11.26
CA LYS A 159 -0.39 -13.62 -11.57
C LYS A 159 -0.89 -14.29 -10.29
N ALA A 160 -2.14 -14.73 -10.27
CA ALA A 160 -2.68 -15.55 -9.19
C ALA A 160 -1.93 -16.89 -9.10
N LEU A 161 -1.55 -17.28 -7.87
CA LEU A 161 -0.78 -18.49 -7.58
C LEU A 161 -1.51 -19.44 -6.62
N ALA A 162 -2.29 -18.88 -5.69
CA ALA A 162 -3.12 -19.59 -4.73
C ALA A 162 -4.29 -18.69 -4.31
N PRO A 163 -5.30 -19.17 -3.55
CA PRO A 163 -6.38 -18.33 -3.07
C PRO A 163 -5.86 -17.07 -2.35
N ASN A 164 -6.24 -15.90 -2.84
CA ASN A 164 -5.79 -14.57 -2.37
C ASN A 164 -4.27 -14.41 -2.25
N VAL A 165 -3.51 -15.09 -3.10
CA VAL A 165 -2.05 -14.94 -3.24
C VAL A 165 -1.69 -14.80 -4.69
N ALA A 166 -0.96 -13.74 -5.00
CA ALA A 166 -0.46 -13.46 -6.35
C ALA A 166 1.05 -13.16 -6.32
N THR A 167 1.66 -13.10 -7.50
CA THR A 167 3.04 -12.62 -7.61
C THR A 167 3.12 -11.20 -7.03
N ALA A 168 4.16 -10.92 -6.24
CA ALA A 168 4.55 -9.55 -5.98
C ALA A 168 5.03 -8.92 -7.30
N ASN A 169 5.12 -7.59 -7.37
CA ASN A 169 5.49 -6.90 -8.61
C ASN A 169 6.76 -7.47 -9.25
N GLU A 170 6.63 -8.00 -10.47
CA GLU A 170 7.66 -8.67 -11.24
C GLU A 170 8.47 -7.72 -12.15
N GLY A 171 8.47 -6.41 -11.87
CA GLY A 171 9.28 -5.46 -12.66
C GLY A 171 10.76 -5.84 -12.71
N PRO A 172 11.54 -5.30 -13.69
CA PRO A 172 12.93 -5.69 -13.91
C PRO A 172 13.79 -5.66 -12.63
N PRO A 173 14.69 -6.62 -12.43
CA PRO A 173 15.53 -6.71 -11.22
C PRO A 173 16.36 -5.46 -10.92
N HIS A 174 16.83 -4.76 -11.95
CA HIS A 174 17.66 -3.56 -11.81
C HIS A 174 16.85 -2.29 -11.51
N GLN A 175 15.53 -2.32 -11.65
CA GLN A 175 14.67 -1.17 -11.46
C GLN A 175 14.09 -1.17 -10.04
N PRO A 176 14.37 -0.15 -9.21
CA PRO A 176 13.74 -0.04 -7.90
C PRO A 176 12.25 0.28 -8.03
N ILE A 177 11.49 0.00 -6.98
CA ILE A 177 10.15 0.55 -6.79
C ILE A 177 10.24 1.50 -5.59
N GLY A 178 9.91 2.77 -5.80
CA GLY A 178 9.92 3.78 -4.74
C GLY A 178 8.84 3.52 -3.69
N SER A 179 9.00 4.15 -2.54
CA SER A 179 8.06 4.01 -1.42
C SER A 179 6.65 4.46 -1.79
N HIS A 180 5.69 3.62 -1.45
CA HIS A 180 4.27 3.85 -1.73
C HIS A 180 3.38 3.09 -0.74
N ASN A 181 2.19 3.60 -0.52
CA ASN A 181 1.11 2.79 0.02
C ASN A 181 0.49 1.99 -1.13
N GLU A 182 0.14 0.74 -0.91
CA GLU A 182 -0.53 -0.06 -1.93
C GLU A 182 -1.84 0.63 -2.33
N TYR A 183 -1.99 0.94 -3.62
CA TYR A 183 -3.09 1.75 -4.16
C TYR A 183 -3.25 3.15 -3.53
N GLY A 184 -2.18 3.74 -2.98
CA GLY A 184 -2.21 5.07 -2.37
C GLY A 184 -2.53 6.23 -3.33
N LEU A 185 -2.63 5.95 -4.62
CA LEU A 185 -3.10 6.84 -5.67
C LEU A 185 -4.56 6.58 -6.08
N SER A 186 -5.25 5.66 -5.39
CA SER A 186 -6.63 5.27 -5.67
C SER A 186 -7.53 5.47 -4.46
N THR A 187 -8.83 5.45 -4.71
CA THR A 187 -9.86 5.41 -3.67
C THR A 187 -10.11 3.99 -3.16
N HIS A 188 -9.77 2.98 -3.96
CA HIS A 188 -9.89 1.56 -3.64
C HIS A 188 -8.50 0.99 -3.29
N TYR A 189 -8.29 0.62 -2.03
CA TYR A 189 -7.00 0.16 -1.51
C TYR A 189 -7.18 -0.88 -0.41
N PRO A 190 -6.26 -1.84 -0.25
CA PRO A 190 -6.31 -2.82 0.83
C PRO A 190 -5.96 -2.19 2.18
N SER A 191 -6.55 -2.71 3.25
CA SER A 191 -6.19 -2.33 4.62
C SER A 191 -4.91 -2.99 5.08
N VAL A 192 -4.73 -4.27 4.73
CA VAL A 192 -3.56 -5.07 5.11
C VAL A 192 -2.95 -5.68 3.87
N ILE A 193 -1.64 -5.62 3.79
CA ILE A 193 -0.84 -6.31 2.78
C ILE A 193 0.17 -7.22 3.47
N ALA A 194 0.38 -8.40 2.93
CA ALA A 194 1.41 -9.30 3.39
C ALA A 194 2.26 -9.80 2.23
N PHE A 195 3.55 -9.95 2.49
CA PHE A 195 4.52 -10.52 1.55
C PHE A 195 5.12 -11.79 2.15
N CYS A 196 5.34 -12.81 1.33
CA CYS A 196 6.07 -14.00 1.73
C CYS A 196 7.25 -14.26 0.79
N CYS A 197 8.40 -14.55 1.38
CA CYS A 197 9.62 -14.91 0.64
C CYS A 197 9.68 -16.39 0.39
N LEU A 198 9.41 -16.82 -0.85
CA LEU A 198 9.57 -18.23 -1.27
C LEU A 198 10.98 -18.52 -1.74
N GLU A 199 11.71 -17.51 -2.23
CA GLU A 199 13.10 -17.59 -2.65
C GLU A 199 13.79 -16.24 -2.45
N ALA A 200 14.82 -16.23 -1.61
CA ALA A 200 15.54 -15.01 -1.28
C ALA A 200 16.53 -14.60 -2.39
N PRO A 201 16.76 -13.30 -2.62
CA PRO A 201 17.78 -12.84 -3.55
C PRO A 201 19.19 -13.15 -3.04
N THR A 202 20.14 -13.25 -3.97
CA THR A 202 21.56 -13.41 -3.61
C THR A 202 22.15 -12.12 -3.04
N LYS A 203 21.69 -10.96 -3.55
CA LYS A 203 22.13 -9.64 -3.10
C LYS A 203 21.02 -8.61 -3.38
N GLY A 204 20.86 -7.63 -2.50
CA GLY A 204 19.82 -6.61 -2.63
C GLY A 204 18.43 -7.19 -2.41
N GLY A 205 17.42 -6.60 -3.07
CA GLY A 205 16.03 -7.08 -3.04
C GLY A 205 15.33 -6.88 -1.71
N GLN A 206 15.87 -6.03 -0.84
CA GLN A 206 15.20 -5.62 0.39
C GLN A 206 13.83 -5.00 0.08
N THR A 207 12.97 -5.03 1.09
CA THR A 207 11.74 -4.24 1.10
C THR A 207 11.89 -3.11 2.11
N PRO A 208 12.35 -1.92 1.68
CA PRO A 208 12.31 -0.75 2.55
C PRO A 208 10.88 -0.45 2.97
N ILE A 209 10.67 -0.16 4.25
CA ILE A 209 9.39 0.25 4.82
C ILE A 209 9.55 1.54 5.61
N VAL A 210 8.57 2.44 5.52
CA VAL A 210 8.55 3.70 6.27
C VAL A 210 7.17 3.91 6.90
N ASN A 211 7.16 4.36 8.16
CA ASN A 211 5.91 4.65 8.84
C ASN A 211 5.30 5.96 8.30
N SER A 212 4.09 5.89 7.76
CA SER A 212 3.37 7.01 7.14
C SER A 212 2.95 8.09 8.13
N ILE A 213 2.76 7.75 9.42
CA ILE A 213 2.40 8.71 10.47
C ILE A 213 3.64 9.50 10.86
N ALA A 214 4.76 8.84 11.12
CA ALA A 214 6.03 9.50 11.42
C ALA A 214 6.53 10.36 10.23
N LEU A 215 6.31 9.90 9.00
CA LEU A 215 6.63 10.67 7.80
C LEU A 215 5.75 11.92 7.70
N TYR A 216 4.45 11.81 7.99
CA TYR A 216 3.55 12.97 8.06
C TYR A 216 4.04 13.98 9.11
N ASP A 217 4.33 13.53 10.33
CA ASP A 217 4.83 14.39 11.41
C ASP A 217 6.12 15.11 11.02
N ARG A 218 7.04 14.40 10.38
CA ARG A 218 8.28 14.99 9.88
C ARG A 218 8.01 16.06 8.81
N LEU A 219 7.23 15.74 7.79
CA LEU A 219 6.91 16.67 6.69
C LEU A 219 6.07 17.86 7.16
N LYS A 220 5.18 17.70 8.14
CA LYS A 220 4.44 18.82 8.74
C LYS A 220 5.35 19.84 9.40
N ARG A 221 6.54 19.41 9.87
CA ARG A 221 7.54 20.29 10.49
C ARG A 221 8.52 20.89 9.50
N THR A 222 8.95 20.13 8.49
CA THR A 222 9.98 20.57 7.54
C THR A 222 9.40 21.27 6.31
N ALA A 223 8.20 20.93 5.90
CA ALA A 223 7.49 21.50 4.76
C ALA A 223 6.00 21.75 5.08
N PRO A 224 5.67 22.60 6.09
CA PRO A 224 4.29 22.80 6.55
C PRO A 224 3.35 23.23 5.44
N GLY A 225 3.74 24.16 4.57
CA GLY A 225 2.92 24.62 3.44
C GLY A 225 2.58 23.52 2.43
N TYR A 226 3.48 22.55 2.25
CA TYR A 226 3.21 21.37 1.42
C TYR A 226 2.10 20.51 2.03
N ILE A 227 2.22 20.18 3.30
CA ILE A 227 1.22 19.36 3.99
C ILE A 227 -0.12 20.08 4.07
N GLU A 228 -0.15 21.38 4.37
CA GLU A 228 -1.38 22.19 4.40
C GLU A 228 -2.10 22.20 3.04
N LYS A 229 -1.35 22.26 1.94
CA LYS A 229 -1.95 22.14 0.60
C LYS A 229 -2.52 20.74 0.34
N ILE A 230 -1.84 19.66 0.73
CA ILE A 230 -2.39 18.31 0.60
C ILE A 230 -3.65 18.16 1.46
N GLU A 231 -3.62 18.61 2.72
CA GLU A 231 -4.77 18.53 3.63
C GLU A 231 -6.00 19.27 3.07
N SER A 232 -5.79 20.42 2.46
CA SER A 232 -6.87 21.26 1.94
C SER A 232 -7.33 20.89 0.54
N ARG A 233 -6.43 20.38 -0.32
CA ARG A 233 -6.68 20.17 -1.75
C ARG A 233 -6.52 18.71 -2.22
N GLY A 234 -5.74 17.89 -1.49
CA GLY A 234 -5.32 16.54 -1.89
C GLY A 234 -4.34 16.51 -3.03
N LEU A 235 -4.33 15.40 -3.75
CA LEU A 235 -3.39 15.10 -4.80
C LEU A 235 -4.11 14.60 -6.06
N THR A 236 -3.58 14.94 -7.22
CA THR A 236 -3.95 14.35 -8.51
C THR A 236 -2.80 13.47 -8.99
N PHE A 237 -3.14 12.23 -9.36
CA PHE A 237 -2.25 11.33 -10.09
C PHE A 237 -2.83 11.07 -11.47
N ILE A 238 -2.01 11.16 -12.51
CA ILE A 238 -2.42 10.83 -13.87
C ILE A 238 -1.87 9.44 -14.21
N ILE A 239 -2.77 8.53 -14.56
CA ILE A 239 -2.44 7.15 -14.90
C ILE A 239 -2.78 6.91 -16.36
N HIS A 240 -1.79 6.50 -17.14
CA HIS A 240 -1.98 6.08 -18.52
C HIS A 240 -2.35 4.59 -18.60
N HIS A 241 -3.42 4.27 -19.31
CA HIS A 241 -3.83 2.90 -19.59
C HIS A 241 -3.81 2.67 -21.11
N PRO A 242 -2.88 1.84 -21.61
CA PRO A 242 -2.78 1.53 -23.03
C PRO A 242 -3.92 0.61 -23.49
N VAL A 243 -4.27 0.66 -24.79
CA VAL A 243 -5.28 -0.24 -25.38
C VAL A 243 -4.87 -1.71 -25.26
N SER A 244 -3.60 -2.00 -25.49
CA SER A 244 -3.05 -3.35 -25.42
C SER A 244 -1.89 -3.43 -24.46
N LYS A 245 -1.62 -4.64 -23.95
CA LYS A 245 -0.50 -4.89 -23.05
C LYS A 245 0.82 -4.40 -23.64
N VAL A 246 1.53 -3.56 -22.90
CA VAL A 246 2.91 -3.12 -23.20
C VAL A 246 3.89 -3.96 -22.40
N LYS A 247 4.78 -4.63 -23.10
CA LYS A 247 5.81 -5.46 -22.47
C LYS A 247 6.87 -4.56 -21.81
N ASP A 248 7.33 -5.00 -20.65
CA ASP A 248 8.41 -4.35 -19.88
C ASP A 248 8.10 -2.91 -19.41
N SER A 249 6.84 -2.49 -19.42
CA SER A 249 6.38 -1.24 -18.83
C SER A 249 5.74 -1.48 -17.46
N VAL A 250 5.99 -0.59 -16.50
CA VAL A 250 5.33 -0.58 -15.18
C VAL A 250 3.87 -0.11 -15.27
N GLN A 251 3.44 0.44 -16.40
CA GLN A 251 2.05 0.78 -16.73
C GLN A 251 1.55 -0.05 -17.92
N GLY A 252 1.99 -1.30 -17.99
CA GLY A 252 1.82 -2.13 -19.18
C GLY A 252 0.52 -2.91 -19.24
N ASN A 253 -0.40 -2.78 -18.27
CA ASN A 253 -1.66 -3.50 -18.29
C ASN A 253 -2.63 -2.86 -19.29
N SER A 254 -3.29 -3.69 -20.11
CA SER A 254 -4.33 -3.21 -21.05
C SER A 254 -5.51 -2.62 -20.29
N LEU A 255 -6.03 -1.50 -20.78
CA LEU A 255 -7.23 -0.87 -20.22
C LEU A 255 -8.46 -1.82 -20.24
N TYR A 256 -8.47 -2.78 -21.16
CA TYR A 256 -9.55 -3.78 -21.28
C TYR A 256 -9.31 -5.05 -20.45
N ASN A 257 -8.25 -5.10 -19.64
CA ASN A 257 -8.05 -6.21 -18.72
C ASN A 257 -9.09 -6.11 -17.57
N PRO A 258 -9.68 -7.23 -17.12
CA PRO A 258 -10.62 -7.24 -15.98
C PRO A 258 -10.06 -6.60 -14.69
N ASP A 259 -8.76 -6.74 -14.44
CA ASP A 259 -8.11 -6.13 -13.27
C ASP A 259 -7.83 -4.62 -13.46
N SER A 260 -8.04 -4.08 -14.68
CA SER A 260 -7.98 -2.65 -14.99
C SER A 260 -9.40 -2.08 -15.09
N PHE A 261 -9.86 -1.75 -16.29
CA PHE A 261 -11.20 -1.21 -16.54
C PHE A 261 -11.99 -2.03 -17.56
N GLY A 262 -11.53 -3.25 -17.87
CA GLY A 262 -12.25 -4.17 -18.74
C GLY A 262 -13.40 -4.89 -18.04
N PRO A 263 -14.24 -5.60 -18.81
CA PRO A 263 -15.34 -6.38 -18.27
C PRO A 263 -14.82 -7.57 -17.46
N VAL A 264 -15.45 -7.86 -16.33
CA VAL A 264 -15.14 -9.06 -15.55
C VAL A 264 -15.76 -10.31 -16.22
N PRO A 265 -15.13 -11.49 -16.08
CA PRO A 265 -15.60 -12.72 -16.76
C PRO A 265 -17.07 -13.08 -16.48
N GLN A 266 -17.58 -12.69 -15.32
CA GLN A 266 -18.97 -12.93 -14.89
C GLN A 266 -19.98 -12.20 -15.76
N ASP A 267 -19.63 -11.06 -16.34
CA ASP A 267 -20.52 -10.23 -17.14
C ASP A 267 -20.78 -10.84 -18.53
N LYS A 268 -19.97 -11.81 -18.95
CA LYS A 268 -20.05 -12.49 -20.26
C LYS A 268 -20.09 -11.52 -21.46
N ILE A 269 -19.41 -10.37 -21.29
CA ILE A 269 -19.30 -9.35 -22.34
C ILE A 269 -18.20 -9.77 -23.32
N ASP A 270 -18.53 -9.81 -24.59
CA ASP A 270 -17.61 -10.07 -25.70
C ASP A 270 -17.20 -8.73 -26.33
N LEU A 271 -15.99 -8.26 -26.00
CA LEU A 271 -15.47 -6.96 -26.47
C LEU A 271 -15.42 -6.86 -28.01
N ASP A 272 -15.22 -7.99 -28.71
CA ASP A 272 -15.14 -7.98 -30.20
C ASP A 272 -16.46 -7.69 -30.83
N LYS A 273 -17.58 -7.83 -30.10
CA LYS A 273 -18.93 -7.53 -30.56
C LYS A 273 -19.40 -6.11 -30.25
N LEU A 274 -18.62 -5.37 -29.48
CA LEU A 274 -18.95 -4.00 -29.11
C LEU A 274 -18.40 -3.00 -30.11
N SER A 275 -19.16 -1.93 -30.37
CA SER A 275 -18.64 -0.75 -31.05
C SER A 275 -17.61 -0.02 -30.16
N GLU A 276 -16.75 0.81 -30.75
CA GLU A 276 -15.79 1.60 -30.01
C GLU A 276 -16.45 2.54 -28.97
N GLU A 277 -17.61 3.09 -29.29
CA GLU A 277 -18.40 3.88 -28.35
C GLU A 277 -18.90 3.05 -27.17
N GLN A 278 -19.34 1.82 -27.40
CA GLN A 278 -19.77 0.90 -26.33
C GLN A 278 -18.60 0.48 -25.46
N LYS A 279 -17.43 0.21 -26.04
CA LYS A 279 -16.21 -0.10 -25.29
C LYS A 279 -15.78 1.08 -24.39
N ARG A 280 -15.81 2.30 -24.94
CA ARG A 280 -15.49 3.51 -24.16
C ARG A 280 -16.46 3.70 -23.00
N ARG A 281 -17.75 3.59 -23.24
CA ARG A 281 -18.75 3.70 -22.18
C ARG A 281 -18.54 2.69 -21.08
N LEU A 282 -18.23 1.43 -21.42
CA LEU A 282 -17.92 0.38 -20.43
C LEU A 282 -16.72 0.78 -19.53
N VAL A 283 -15.64 1.26 -20.13
CA VAL A 283 -14.45 1.72 -19.42
C VAL A 283 -14.79 2.89 -18.50
N GLU A 284 -15.55 3.87 -19.00
CA GLU A 284 -15.95 5.06 -18.24
C GLU A 284 -16.84 4.70 -17.04
N GLU A 285 -17.78 3.76 -17.21
CA GLU A 285 -18.61 3.24 -16.13
C GLU A 285 -17.74 2.55 -15.05
N ASN A 286 -16.77 1.72 -15.45
CA ASN A 286 -15.86 1.05 -14.52
C ASN A 286 -14.92 2.04 -13.78
N ILE A 287 -14.49 3.13 -14.44
CA ILE A 287 -13.74 4.21 -13.78
C ILE A 287 -14.62 4.90 -12.72
N LEU A 288 -15.88 5.20 -13.04
CA LEU A 288 -16.82 5.81 -12.10
C LEU A 288 -17.14 4.87 -10.93
N ASP A 289 -17.28 3.58 -11.17
CA ASP A 289 -17.51 2.60 -10.13
C ASP A 289 -16.31 2.50 -9.18
N LEU A 290 -15.09 2.50 -9.72
CA LEU A 290 -13.88 2.58 -8.89
C LEU A 290 -13.88 3.84 -8.02
N ALA A 291 -14.23 4.99 -8.58
CA ALA A 291 -14.32 6.24 -7.84
C ALA A 291 -15.36 6.21 -6.71
N ARG A 292 -16.45 5.47 -6.89
CA ARG A 292 -17.54 5.31 -5.89
C ARG A 292 -17.18 4.36 -4.76
N GLU A 293 -16.44 3.30 -5.02
CA GLU A 293 -16.16 2.25 -4.03
C GLU A 293 -15.24 2.70 -2.89
N GLY A 294 -14.41 3.68 -3.10
CA GLY A 294 -13.37 4.09 -2.17
C GLY A 294 -13.79 5.02 -1.04
N GLY A 295 -15.07 5.17 -0.73
CA GLY A 295 -15.53 6.05 0.34
C GLY A 295 -15.44 7.57 0.03
N TRP A 296 -14.73 7.95 -1.01
CA TRP A 296 -14.60 9.32 -1.50
C TRP A 296 -15.56 9.62 -2.64
N GLY A 297 -15.80 8.64 -3.50
CA GLY A 297 -16.72 8.76 -4.61
C GLY A 297 -18.08 8.15 -4.34
N SER A 298 -18.28 7.45 -3.21
CA SER A 298 -19.58 6.88 -2.85
C SER A 298 -20.61 7.94 -2.48
N THR A 299 -20.19 9.15 -2.23
CA THR A 299 -21.07 10.30 -2.15
C THR A 299 -21.15 10.99 -3.51
N ILE A 300 -21.93 10.43 -4.42
CA ILE A 300 -22.80 11.29 -5.22
C ILE A 300 -23.75 11.87 -4.20
N VAL A 301 -23.30 12.95 -3.59
CA VAL A 301 -24.07 13.68 -2.61
C VAL A 301 -25.28 14.20 -3.37
N SER A 302 -26.48 13.94 -2.88
CA SER A 302 -27.66 14.60 -3.43
C SER A 302 -27.46 16.12 -3.35
N GLU A 303 -27.97 16.89 -4.30
CA GLU A 303 -27.89 18.34 -4.32
C GLU A 303 -28.22 19.01 -2.95
N THR A 304 -29.03 18.34 -2.14
CA THR A 304 -29.41 18.79 -0.78
C THR A 304 -28.34 18.51 0.27
N GLU A 305 -27.48 17.51 0.08
CA GLU A 305 -26.35 17.23 0.98
C GLU A 305 -25.12 18.04 0.58
N GLU A 306 -24.94 18.34 -0.72
CA GLU A 306 -23.95 19.32 -1.18
C GLU A 306 -24.11 20.67 -0.50
N ALA A 307 -25.34 21.17 -0.40
CA ALA A 307 -25.65 22.41 0.30
C ALA A 307 -25.32 22.35 1.81
N LYS A 308 -25.37 21.17 2.43
CA LYS A 308 -25.02 20.98 3.85
C LYS A 308 -23.52 20.75 4.06
N LEU A 309 -22.84 20.17 3.09
CA LEU A 309 -21.40 19.91 3.13
C LEU A 309 -20.57 21.15 2.81
N GLY A 310 -21.20 22.20 2.25
CA GLY A 310 -20.61 23.50 2.03
C GLY A 310 -19.22 23.43 1.40
N LYS A 311 -18.21 23.88 2.09
CA LYS A 311 -16.82 23.89 1.62
C LYS A 311 -16.17 22.50 1.50
N LEU A 312 -16.81 21.43 1.97
CA LEU A 312 -16.35 20.04 1.82
C LEU A 312 -16.73 19.44 0.47
N GLY A 313 -17.74 19.96 -0.20
CA GLY A 313 -18.21 19.54 -1.53
C GLY A 313 -17.10 19.50 -2.57
N ALA A 314 -16.10 20.35 -2.38
CA ALA A 314 -14.95 20.46 -3.24
C ALA A 314 -14.23 19.15 -3.55
N TRP A 315 -14.17 18.22 -2.63
CA TRP A 315 -13.48 16.95 -2.77
C TRP A 315 -14.31 15.89 -3.51
N HIS A 316 -15.59 15.88 -3.28
CA HIS A 316 -16.53 14.90 -3.84
C HIS A 316 -16.83 15.17 -5.31
N GLU A 317 -16.87 16.44 -5.72
CA GLU A 317 -17.05 16.83 -7.12
C GLU A 317 -15.84 16.48 -7.99
N ARG A 318 -14.67 16.31 -7.38
CA ARG A 318 -13.44 16.14 -8.15
C ARG A 318 -13.14 14.73 -8.56
N GLY A 319 -13.67 13.73 -7.94
CA GLY A 319 -13.57 12.33 -8.31
C GLY A 319 -12.51 11.96 -9.34
N PHE A 320 -12.72 10.89 -10.04
CA PHE A 320 -11.91 10.55 -11.19
C PHE A 320 -12.45 11.25 -12.44
N SER A 321 -11.53 11.69 -13.32
CA SER A 321 -11.83 12.16 -14.66
C SER A 321 -10.88 11.51 -15.65
N TRP A 322 -11.11 11.65 -16.93
CA TRP A 322 -10.30 11.00 -17.96
C TRP A 322 -10.21 11.79 -19.23
N THR A 323 -9.20 11.48 -20.04
CA THR A 323 -9.04 11.98 -21.40
C THR A 323 -8.68 10.81 -22.32
N TRP A 324 -9.50 10.57 -23.32
CA TRP A 324 -9.20 9.62 -24.38
C TRP A 324 -8.16 10.19 -25.34
N LEU A 325 -7.17 9.38 -25.67
CA LEU A 325 -6.13 9.74 -26.63
C LEU A 325 -6.49 9.26 -28.04
N PRO A 326 -5.87 9.83 -29.10
CA PRO A 326 -6.18 9.46 -30.48
C PRO A 326 -5.92 7.99 -30.83
N ASP A 327 -5.01 7.32 -30.14
CA ASP A 327 -4.68 5.90 -30.31
C ASP A 327 -5.66 4.95 -29.58
N GLY A 328 -6.67 5.52 -28.90
CA GLY A 328 -7.67 4.77 -28.14
C GLY A 328 -7.24 4.44 -26.71
N SER A 329 -6.04 4.82 -26.29
CA SER A 329 -5.62 4.77 -24.87
C SER A 329 -6.29 5.87 -24.05
N ILE A 330 -6.18 5.78 -22.72
CA ILE A 330 -6.85 6.72 -21.82
C ILE A 330 -5.89 7.17 -20.71
N ASN A 331 -5.92 8.46 -20.40
CA ASN A 331 -5.33 9.02 -19.19
C ASN A 331 -6.42 9.21 -18.15
N VAL A 332 -6.30 8.54 -17.01
CA VAL A 332 -7.22 8.66 -15.88
C VAL A 332 -6.60 9.56 -14.82
N PHE A 333 -7.32 10.62 -14.46
CA PHE A 333 -6.93 11.56 -13.40
C PHE A 333 -7.56 11.08 -12.10
N GLN A 334 -6.73 10.55 -11.22
CA GLN A 334 -7.16 10.03 -9.93
C GLN A 334 -6.88 11.07 -8.85
N ARG A 335 -7.95 11.65 -8.28
CA ARG A 335 -7.87 12.66 -7.23
C ARG A 335 -8.15 12.01 -5.89
N VAL A 336 -7.16 12.10 -4.99
CA VAL A 336 -7.17 11.41 -3.68
C VAL A 336 -6.77 12.37 -2.56
N PRO A 337 -7.13 12.08 -1.29
CA PRO A 337 -6.80 12.95 -0.16
C PRO A 337 -5.30 13.15 0.05
N GLY A 338 -4.48 12.11 -0.19
CA GLY A 338 -3.05 12.15 0.09
C GLY A 338 -2.67 12.02 1.56
N ILE A 339 -3.53 12.43 2.49
CA ILE A 339 -3.41 12.26 3.94
C ILE A 339 -4.70 11.65 4.46
N ARG A 340 -4.59 10.64 5.34
CA ARG A 340 -5.74 9.96 5.92
C ARG A 340 -5.57 9.83 7.42
N ILE A 341 -6.68 9.85 8.16
CA ILE A 341 -6.64 9.55 9.59
C ILE A 341 -6.60 8.03 9.77
N HIS A 342 -5.59 7.56 10.49
CA HIS A 342 -5.49 6.15 10.85
C HIS A 342 -6.65 5.76 11.79
N PRO A 343 -7.46 4.74 11.45
CA PRO A 343 -8.76 4.52 12.10
C PRO A 343 -8.66 4.08 13.56
N THR A 344 -7.61 3.37 13.95
CA THR A 344 -7.41 2.90 15.32
C THR A 344 -6.55 3.86 16.14
N LEU A 345 -5.53 4.48 15.54
CA LEU A 345 -4.61 5.39 16.21
C LEU A 345 -5.12 6.84 16.26
N GLY A 346 -6.07 7.20 15.40
CA GLY A 346 -6.59 8.58 15.29
C GLY A 346 -5.57 9.61 14.82
N LYS A 347 -4.43 9.17 14.28
CA LYS A 347 -3.31 10.01 13.83
C LYS A 347 -3.34 10.19 12.31
N PRO A 348 -2.93 11.36 11.79
CA PRO A 348 -2.80 11.56 10.36
C PRO A 348 -1.60 10.75 9.81
N ALA A 349 -1.82 10.13 8.66
CA ALA A 349 -0.83 9.35 7.93
C ALA A 349 -0.64 9.92 6.52
N TYR A 350 0.60 10.06 6.07
CA TYR A 350 0.97 10.44 4.71
C TYR A 350 0.73 9.26 3.77
N PHE A 351 -0.55 9.07 3.38
CA PHE A 351 -1.04 7.95 2.60
C PHE A 351 -1.15 8.30 1.13
N ASN A 352 -0.11 8.06 0.37
CA ASN A 352 -0.05 8.37 -1.05
C ASN A 352 1.18 7.74 -1.72
N ASN A 353 1.36 8.03 -3.02
CA ASN A 353 2.46 7.54 -3.85
C ASN A 353 3.34 8.66 -4.41
N VAL A 354 3.41 9.82 -3.74
CA VAL A 354 4.17 10.99 -4.23
C VAL A 354 5.64 10.62 -4.43
N GLY A 355 6.31 10.03 -3.41
CA GLY A 355 7.72 9.67 -3.47
C GLY A 355 8.03 8.72 -4.62
N ASN A 356 7.21 7.66 -4.77
CA ASN A 356 7.34 6.71 -5.87
C ASN A 356 7.15 7.39 -7.24
N ARG A 357 6.11 8.21 -7.39
CA ARG A 357 5.82 8.88 -8.66
C ARG A 357 6.91 9.89 -9.02
N TYR A 358 7.39 10.66 -8.05
CA TYR A 358 8.52 11.56 -8.26
C TYR A 358 9.77 10.83 -8.71
N ALA A 359 10.14 9.73 -8.05
CA ALA A 359 11.29 8.92 -8.41
C ALA A 359 11.19 8.39 -9.85
N TYR A 360 10.02 7.88 -10.25
CA TYR A 360 9.79 7.43 -11.63
C TYR A 360 9.84 8.58 -12.63
N SER A 361 9.16 9.70 -12.35
CA SER A 361 9.19 10.88 -13.24
C SER A 361 10.62 11.36 -13.47
N LYS A 362 11.44 11.40 -12.42
CA LYS A 362 12.85 11.77 -12.49
C LYS A 362 13.68 10.76 -13.29
N GLN A 363 13.54 9.46 -13.00
CA GLN A 363 14.27 8.38 -13.66
C GLN A 363 13.95 8.28 -15.16
N HIS A 364 12.72 8.61 -15.55
CA HIS A 364 12.26 8.55 -16.93
C HIS A 364 12.39 9.87 -17.68
N GLY A 365 12.91 10.94 -17.04
CA GLY A 365 13.02 12.26 -17.65
C GLY A 365 11.67 12.94 -17.91
N CYS A 366 10.66 12.62 -17.09
CA CYS A 366 9.28 13.06 -17.24
C CYS A 366 8.86 14.17 -16.26
N LEU A 367 9.81 14.80 -15.54
CA LEU A 367 9.48 15.86 -14.56
C LEU A 367 8.89 17.10 -15.24
N GLU A 368 9.38 17.45 -16.43
CA GLU A 368 8.92 18.61 -17.18
C GLU A 368 7.89 18.23 -18.26
N PRO A 369 6.94 19.10 -18.59
CA PRO A 369 6.04 18.85 -19.71
C PRO A 369 6.81 18.59 -21.03
N PRO A 370 6.32 17.71 -21.89
CA PRO A 370 5.01 17.02 -21.88
C PRO A 370 4.93 15.78 -20.99
N HIS A 371 5.85 15.56 -20.05
CA HIS A 371 5.89 14.42 -19.12
C HIS A 371 6.00 13.06 -19.80
N TYR A 372 6.56 13.03 -21.00
CA TYR A 372 6.71 11.86 -21.84
C TYR A 372 8.17 11.64 -22.21
N SER A 373 8.65 10.43 -22.02
CA SER A 373 10.00 10.02 -22.44
C SER A 373 9.96 9.38 -23.83
N GLU A 374 10.52 10.05 -24.84
CA GLU A 374 10.65 9.49 -26.18
C GLU A 374 11.56 8.25 -26.22
N GLU A 375 12.57 8.20 -25.38
CA GLU A 375 13.50 7.07 -25.27
C GLU A 375 12.81 5.82 -24.72
N LYS A 376 12.08 5.99 -23.61
CA LYS A 376 11.45 4.89 -22.88
C LYS A 376 10.00 4.63 -23.28
N LYS A 377 9.42 5.52 -24.09
CA LYS A 377 8.00 5.47 -24.50
C LYS A 377 7.04 5.44 -23.31
N ASP A 378 7.39 6.13 -22.23
CA ASP A 378 6.63 6.17 -20.98
C ASP A 378 6.07 7.57 -20.72
N PHE A 379 4.88 7.62 -20.13
CA PHE A 379 4.24 8.83 -19.65
C PHE A 379 4.11 8.79 -18.13
N PHE A 380 4.96 9.55 -17.43
CA PHE A 380 5.02 9.59 -15.98
C PHE A 380 5.02 11.01 -15.42
N PRO A 381 3.91 11.74 -15.51
CA PRO A 381 3.81 13.05 -14.88
C PRO A 381 3.99 12.95 -13.37
N PRO A 382 4.71 13.90 -12.74
CA PRO A 382 4.71 14.01 -11.28
C PRO A 382 3.28 14.27 -10.78
N PRO A 383 2.99 14.01 -9.49
CA PRO A 383 1.70 14.38 -8.91
C PRO A 383 1.53 15.89 -8.88
N SER A 384 0.28 16.35 -8.86
CA SER A 384 -0.08 17.76 -8.79
C SER A 384 -1.14 18.00 -7.70
N PHE A 385 -1.36 19.25 -7.33
CA PHE A 385 -2.51 19.63 -6.54
C PHE A 385 -3.72 19.81 -7.46
N PRO A 386 -4.88 19.24 -7.11
CA PRO A 386 -6.11 19.56 -7.82
C PRO A 386 -6.35 21.06 -7.83
N ARG A 387 -6.88 21.58 -8.93
CA ARG A 387 -7.29 22.99 -9.02
C ARG A 387 -8.21 23.38 -7.86
N PRO A 388 -8.13 24.60 -7.32
CA PRO A 388 -9.11 25.09 -6.36
C PRO A 388 -10.52 25.06 -6.96
N LEU A 389 -11.53 24.69 -6.18
CA LEU A 389 -12.92 24.95 -6.56
C LEU A 389 -13.25 26.39 -6.17
N VAL A 390 -12.82 27.33 -6.97
CA VAL A 390 -13.38 28.68 -6.93
C VAL A 390 -14.50 28.70 -7.95
N GLU A 391 -15.68 29.15 -7.52
CA GLU A 391 -16.78 29.38 -8.41
C GLU A 391 -16.30 30.24 -9.58
N GLU A 392 -16.55 29.79 -10.83
CA GLU A 392 -16.59 30.59 -12.06
C GLU A 392 -15.31 30.89 -12.86
N GLU A 393 -14.20 30.23 -12.72
CA GLU A 393 -13.20 30.31 -13.80
C GLU A 393 -12.98 28.95 -14.47
N ASP A 394 -13.70 28.72 -15.57
CA ASP A 394 -13.44 27.67 -16.53
C ASP A 394 -11.97 27.75 -17.00
N GLY A 395 -11.17 26.80 -16.64
CA GLY A 395 -9.90 26.58 -17.33
C GLY A 395 -8.61 26.49 -16.55
N GLU A 396 -8.57 26.63 -15.22
CA GLU A 396 -7.32 26.40 -14.50
C GLU A 396 -6.96 24.91 -14.45
N ALA A 397 -5.77 24.60 -14.92
CA ALA A 397 -5.17 23.27 -14.80
C ALA A 397 -4.83 22.95 -13.33
N ASP A 398 -4.65 21.67 -13.01
CA ASP A 398 -4.08 21.26 -11.73
C ASP A 398 -2.73 21.96 -11.51
N GLU A 399 -2.46 22.39 -10.28
CA GLU A 399 -1.24 23.12 -9.91
C GLU A 399 -0.07 22.14 -9.70
N ALA A 400 1.05 22.37 -10.36
CA ALA A 400 2.25 21.58 -10.14
C ALA A 400 2.75 21.71 -8.69
N ILE A 401 3.15 20.59 -8.08
CA ILE A 401 3.82 20.61 -6.79
C ILE A 401 5.23 21.16 -7.00
N PRO A 402 5.67 22.19 -6.25
CA PRO A 402 7.03 22.71 -6.32
C PRO A 402 8.08 21.59 -6.18
N LEU A 403 9.12 21.62 -6.99
CA LEU A 403 10.14 20.56 -7.03
C LEU A 403 10.80 20.37 -5.66
N GLU A 404 11.06 21.46 -4.94
CA GLU A 404 11.63 21.41 -3.58
C GLU A 404 10.77 20.61 -2.60
N TRP A 405 9.45 20.63 -2.73
CA TRP A 405 8.55 19.83 -1.87
C TRP A 405 8.54 18.36 -2.26
N LEU A 406 8.64 18.05 -3.55
CA LEU A 406 8.78 16.66 -4.01
C LEU A 406 10.11 16.06 -3.55
N GLU A 407 11.19 16.84 -3.61
CA GLU A 407 12.53 16.46 -3.15
C GLU A 407 12.56 16.26 -1.63
N GLU A 408 11.95 17.18 -0.87
CA GLU A 408 11.85 17.06 0.59
C GLU A 408 11.04 15.82 1.01
N ALA A 409 9.89 15.56 0.37
CA ALA A 409 9.08 14.39 0.63
C ALA A 409 9.84 13.09 0.30
N TYR A 410 10.56 13.08 -0.82
CA TYR A 410 11.37 11.93 -1.22
C TYR A 410 12.53 11.71 -0.25
N HIS A 411 13.25 12.77 0.13
CA HIS A 411 14.37 12.72 1.09
C HIS A 411 13.95 12.09 2.41
N TRP A 412 12.89 12.61 3.07
CA TRP A 412 12.44 12.05 4.34
C TRP A 412 11.86 10.64 4.23
N THR A 413 11.26 10.32 3.10
CA THR A 413 10.80 8.96 2.84
C THR A 413 11.99 7.98 2.84
N GLU A 414 13.10 8.32 2.16
CA GLU A 414 14.31 7.48 2.13
C GLU A 414 15.03 7.43 3.50
N GLU A 415 15.15 8.58 4.18
CA GLU A 415 15.84 8.69 5.47
C GLU A 415 15.16 7.90 6.60
N LEU A 416 13.83 7.77 6.57
CA LEU A 416 13.07 7.09 7.61
C LEU A 416 12.85 5.59 7.35
N GLN A 417 13.34 5.04 6.25
CA GLN A 417 13.16 3.63 5.89
C GLN A 417 13.87 2.67 6.83
N ALA A 418 13.22 1.53 7.10
CA ALA A 418 13.83 0.31 7.59
C ALA A 418 13.92 -0.70 6.42
N HIS A 419 15.10 -1.18 6.09
CA HIS A 419 15.36 -2.02 4.92
C HIS A 419 15.20 -3.49 5.27
N VAL A 420 13.96 -4.01 5.24
CA VAL A 420 13.66 -5.40 5.57
C VAL A 420 14.42 -6.34 4.62
N GLU A 421 15.26 -7.19 5.20
CA GLU A 421 15.98 -8.25 4.52
C GLU A 421 15.18 -9.55 4.52
N TRP A 422 15.34 -10.34 3.47
CA TRP A 422 14.53 -11.53 3.24
C TRP A 422 15.34 -12.82 3.39
N GLU A 423 14.78 -13.76 4.13
CA GLU A 423 15.13 -15.17 4.12
C GLU A 423 13.95 -16.01 3.64
N LYS A 424 14.19 -17.20 3.12
CA LYS A 424 13.11 -18.09 2.71
C LYS A 424 12.20 -18.43 3.90
N GLY A 425 10.90 -18.31 3.70
CA GLY A 425 9.87 -18.53 4.71
C GLY A 425 9.52 -17.29 5.54
N ASP A 426 10.20 -16.16 5.32
CA ASP A 426 9.85 -14.90 5.97
C ASP A 426 8.50 -14.38 5.47
N VAL A 427 7.71 -13.79 6.38
CA VAL A 427 6.45 -13.10 6.09
C VAL A 427 6.45 -11.73 6.72
N LEU A 428 6.27 -10.70 5.91
CA LEU A 428 6.06 -9.32 6.37
C LEU A 428 4.59 -8.96 6.23
N VAL A 429 3.94 -8.60 7.34
CA VAL A 429 2.55 -8.13 7.38
C VAL A 429 2.55 -6.63 7.70
N ILE A 430 1.85 -5.85 6.89
CA ILE A 430 1.83 -4.40 6.93
C ILE A 430 0.40 -3.89 7.02
N ASP A 431 0.15 -2.98 7.96
CA ASP A 431 -0.99 -2.06 7.90
C ASP A 431 -0.71 -1.03 6.80
N ASN A 432 -1.45 -1.11 5.73
CA ASN A 432 -1.21 -0.28 4.55
C ASN A 432 -1.47 1.22 4.79
N LEU A 433 -2.29 1.58 5.80
CA LEU A 433 -2.48 2.99 6.14
C LEU A 433 -1.30 3.56 6.95
N ALA A 434 -0.69 2.72 7.77
CA ALA A 434 0.41 3.13 8.64
C ALA A 434 1.79 3.04 7.96
N VAL A 435 1.94 2.27 6.87
CA VAL A 435 3.26 1.93 6.32
C VAL A 435 3.27 1.98 4.81
N GLN A 436 4.22 2.72 4.25
CA GLN A 436 4.64 2.61 2.86
C GLN A 436 5.71 1.52 2.73
N HIS A 437 5.78 0.91 1.56
CA HIS A 437 6.80 -0.08 1.22
C HIS A 437 7.43 0.20 -0.14
N ALA A 438 8.64 -0.32 -0.33
CA ALA A 438 9.46 -0.13 -1.51
C ALA A 438 10.15 -1.44 -1.91
N ARG A 439 10.93 -1.43 -2.98
CA ARG A 439 11.76 -2.54 -3.40
C ARG A 439 13.09 -2.03 -3.93
N THR A 440 14.19 -2.54 -3.37
CA THR A 440 15.52 -2.27 -3.92
C THR A 440 15.81 -3.18 -5.12
N PRO A 441 16.74 -2.80 -6.02
CA PRO A 441 17.28 -3.69 -7.04
C PRO A 441 17.89 -4.96 -6.43
N TRP A 442 17.96 -6.06 -7.20
CA TRP A 442 18.50 -7.31 -6.70
C TRP A 442 19.27 -8.10 -7.77
N GLU A 443 20.08 -9.04 -7.29
CA GLU A 443 20.81 -10.01 -8.08
C GLU A 443 20.39 -11.43 -7.68
N GLY A 444 20.42 -12.35 -8.64
CA GLY A 444 20.02 -13.75 -8.43
C GLY A 444 18.52 -13.99 -8.44
N PRO A 445 18.09 -15.17 -8.03
CA PRO A 445 16.68 -15.49 -7.94
C PRO A 445 16.02 -14.70 -6.83
N ARG A 446 14.77 -14.24 -7.05
CA ARG A 446 13.93 -13.63 -6.02
C ARG A 446 12.48 -13.95 -6.32
N ARG A 447 11.82 -14.62 -5.38
CA ARG A 447 10.40 -14.92 -5.52
C ARG A 447 9.64 -14.55 -4.26
N LEU A 448 9.05 -13.35 -4.29
CA LEU A 448 8.08 -12.90 -3.31
C LEU A 448 6.68 -13.03 -3.87
N VAL A 449 5.76 -13.40 -2.99
CA VAL A 449 4.32 -13.42 -3.27
C VAL A 449 3.62 -12.46 -2.31
N ALA A 450 2.48 -11.92 -2.75
CA ALA A 450 1.71 -10.94 -2.00
C ALA A 450 0.28 -11.43 -1.76
N SER A 451 -0.30 -10.99 -0.64
CA SER A 451 -1.69 -11.24 -0.27
C SER A 451 -2.29 -9.94 0.26
N LEU A 452 -3.41 -9.50 -0.31
CA LEU A 452 -4.05 -8.23 -0.04
C LEU A 452 -5.41 -8.45 0.61
N TRP A 453 -5.71 -7.66 1.65
CA TRP A 453 -6.88 -7.86 2.48
C TRP A 453 -7.57 -6.54 2.81
N ASP A 454 -8.91 -6.56 2.72
CA ASP A 454 -9.77 -5.46 3.14
C ASP A 454 -10.28 -5.69 4.55
N GLN A 455 -10.41 -4.59 5.28
CA GLN A 455 -11.11 -4.56 6.55
C GLN A 455 -12.19 -3.48 6.47
N ARG A 456 -13.42 -3.85 6.22
CA ARG A 456 -14.54 -2.91 6.00
C ARG A 456 -14.69 -1.87 7.10
N SER A 457 -14.54 -2.29 8.37
CA SER A 457 -14.59 -1.35 9.51
C SER A 457 -13.51 -0.27 9.49
N VAL A 458 -12.42 -0.50 8.77
CA VAL A 458 -11.33 0.46 8.57
C VAL A 458 -11.63 1.34 7.35
N LEU A 459 -12.09 0.75 6.25
CA LEU A 459 -12.38 1.48 5.01
C LEU A 459 -13.53 2.48 5.19
N ASP A 460 -14.59 2.09 5.90
CA ASP A 460 -15.76 2.94 6.15
C ASP A 460 -15.47 4.15 7.05
N LYS A 461 -14.37 4.14 7.79
CA LYS A 461 -13.96 5.23 8.70
C LYS A 461 -12.93 6.18 8.12
N ASN A 462 -12.42 5.90 6.92
CA ASN A 462 -11.44 6.74 6.27
C ASN A 462 -12.04 8.04 5.74
N VAL A 463 -12.36 8.91 6.67
CA VAL A 463 -12.79 10.28 6.36
C VAL A 463 -11.54 11.14 6.20
N PRO A 464 -11.46 12.03 5.20
CA PRO A 464 -10.36 12.99 5.08
C PRO A 464 -10.24 13.85 6.32
N ILE A 465 -9.02 14.33 6.58
CA ILE A 465 -8.80 15.37 7.59
C ILE A 465 -9.66 16.57 7.22
N ARG A 466 -10.51 16.95 8.15
CA ARG A 466 -11.26 18.21 8.08
C ARG A 466 -10.46 19.22 8.87
N THR A 467 -9.93 20.22 8.20
CA THR A 467 -9.42 21.44 8.84
C THR A 467 -10.57 22.42 9.07
#